data_910e9947f0636aadafc35f46bb79a9f5
#
_entry.id   910e9947f0636aadafc35f46bb79a9f5
#
_cell.length_a   1.000
_cell.length_b   1.000
_cell.length_c   1.000
_cell.angle_alpha   90.00
_cell.angle_beta   90.00
_cell.angle_gamma   90.00
#
_symmetry.space_group_name_H-M   'P 1'
#
loop_
_entity.id
_entity.type
_entity.pdbx_description
1 polymer ?
#
loop_
_entity_poly.entity_id
_entity_poly.type
_entity_poly.pdbx_seq_one_letter_code
_entity_poly.pdbx_strand_id
1 'polypeptide(L)'
;MSFLRNTFAVLLGLGVAMLIITIGLRINSEWITYSDFTPFEKWSRLLEDMRGNSWFFVALLISTGVASTIGGITTAFIVKKAKVAYAILIGFILLFLAVLDIVFFGYHPTFYQIGMFLTIFPFSWVGGKIIEVIFNQREEKNRKIQSNKHQK
;
A
#
# COMPACT_ATOMS: atom_id res chain seq x y z
N MET A 1 3.99 21.72 13.65
CA MET A 1 4.37 21.40 12.24
C MET A 1 4.62 19.92 11.95
N SER A 2 4.97 19.06 12.90
CA SER A 2 5.18 17.61 12.67
C SER A 2 3.87 16.85 12.36
N PHE A 3 2.76 17.21 13.01
CA PHE A 3 1.48 16.56 12.82
C PHE A 3 0.96 16.70 11.37
N LEU A 4 0.85 17.92 10.86
CA LEU A 4 0.40 18.18 9.48
C LEU A 4 1.22 17.43 8.43
N ARG A 5 2.56 17.40 8.60
CA ARG A 5 3.44 16.66 7.69
C ARG A 5 3.19 15.15 7.75
N ASN A 6 2.99 14.60 8.94
CA ASN A 6 2.75 13.17 9.09
C ASN A 6 1.38 12.77 8.53
N THR A 7 0.35 13.59 8.75
CA THR A 7 -0.97 13.39 8.14
C THR A 7 -0.89 13.47 6.61
N PHE A 8 -0.20 14.47 6.07
CA PHE A 8 0.03 14.57 4.63
C PHE A 8 0.78 13.35 4.08
N ALA A 9 1.80 12.86 4.78
CA ALA A 9 2.54 11.66 4.41
C ALA A 9 1.64 10.42 4.31
N VAL A 10 0.74 10.24 5.28
CA VAL A 10 -0.23 9.13 5.28
C VAL A 10 -1.21 9.26 4.11
N LEU A 11 -1.79 10.45 3.89
CA LEU A 11 -2.71 10.69 2.79
C LEU A 11 -2.04 10.45 1.43
N LEU A 12 -0.82 10.92 1.27
CA LEU A 12 -0.07 10.73 0.03
C LEU A 12 0.30 9.26 -0.19
N GLY A 13 0.72 8.54 0.86
CA GLY A 13 0.99 7.10 0.78
C GLY A 13 -0.25 6.28 0.43
N LEU A 14 -1.42 6.63 0.99
CA LEU A 14 -2.69 6.01 0.63
C LEU A 14 -3.08 6.34 -0.82
N GLY A 15 -2.93 7.59 -1.25
CA GLY A 15 -3.21 8.00 -2.63
C GLY A 15 -2.37 7.21 -3.64
N VAL A 16 -1.06 7.05 -3.37
CA VAL A 16 -0.16 6.25 -4.20
C VAL A 16 -0.57 4.77 -4.22
N ALA A 17 -0.92 4.20 -3.05
CA ALA A 17 -1.38 2.82 -2.97
C ALA A 17 -2.67 2.61 -3.78
N MET A 18 -3.66 3.49 -3.65
CA MET A 18 -4.91 3.43 -4.42
C MET A 18 -4.66 3.54 -5.93
N LEU A 19 -3.73 4.40 -6.33
CA LEU A 19 -3.37 4.57 -7.74
C LEU A 19 -2.78 3.26 -8.31
N ILE A 20 -1.89 2.59 -7.56
CA ILE A 20 -1.28 1.32 -7.98
C ILE A 20 -2.34 0.21 -8.09
N ILE A 21 -3.25 0.11 -7.12
CA ILE A 21 -4.36 -0.85 -7.18
C ILE A 21 -5.23 -0.59 -8.42
N THR A 22 -5.55 0.67 -8.69
CA THR A 22 -6.36 1.05 -9.86
C THR A 22 -5.66 0.70 -11.18
N ILE A 23 -4.34 0.92 -11.27
CA ILE A 23 -3.55 0.51 -12.44
C ILE A 23 -3.56 -1.02 -12.58
N GLY A 24 -3.34 -1.75 -11.49
CA GLY A 24 -3.39 -3.22 -11.48
C GLY A 24 -4.74 -3.77 -11.94
N LEU A 25 -5.83 -3.15 -11.51
CA LEU A 25 -7.18 -3.48 -11.98
C LEU A 25 -7.34 -3.24 -13.48
N ARG A 26 -6.89 -2.09 -14.00
CA ARG A 26 -7.01 -1.76 -15.42
C ARG A 26 -6.23 -2.70 -16.32
N ILE A 27 -5.09 -3.18 -15.88
CA ILE A 27 -4.27 -4.14 -16.65
C ILE A 27 -4.94 -5.52 -16.67
N ASN A 28 -5.64 -5.88 -15.59
CA ASN A 28 -6.15 -7.23 -15.37
C ASN A 28 -7.64 -7.39 -15.71
N SER A 29 -8.34 -6.31 -16.03
CA SER A 29 -9.77 -6.32 -16.35
C SER A 29 -10.16 -5.23 -17.35
N GLU A 30 -11.22 -5.47 -18.13
CA GLU A 30 -11.82 -4.46 -19.02
C GLU A 30 -12.68 -3.45 -18.23
N TRP A 31 -12.04 -2.77 -17.27
CA TRP A 31 -12.67 -1.77 -16.40
C TRP A 31 -13.48 -0.71 -17.17
N ILE A 32 -13.09 -0.44 -18.42
CA ILE A 32 -13.73 0.57 -19.29
C ILE A 32 -15.16 0.17 -19.69
N THR A 33 -15.47 -1.13 -19.72
CA THR A 33 -16.79 -1.66 -20.12
C THR A 33 -17.92 -1.15 -19.22
N TYR A 34 -17.58 -0.69 -18.01
CA TYR A 34 -18.55 -0.21 -17.01
C TYR A 34 -18.63 1.32 -16.93
N SER A 35 -18.46 2.04 -18.05
CA SER A 35 -18.40 3.52 -18.07
C SER A 35 -19.65 4.20 -17.53
N ASP A 36 -20.82 3.59 -17.74
CA ASP A 36 -22.14 4.19 -17.44
C ASP A 36 -22.61 3.99 -15.99
N PHE A 37 -21.82 3.29 -15.16
CA PHE A 37 -22.17 3.01 -13.78
C PHE A 37 -21.43 3.92 -12.78
N THR A 38 -22.00 4.09 -11.60
CA THR A 38 -21.31 4.74 -10.48
C THR A 38 -20.05 3.93 -10.06
N PRO A 39 -19.06 4.53 -9.42
CA PRO A 39 -17.85 3.78 -9.01
C PRO A 39 -18.14 2.54 -8.16
N PHE A 40 -19.15 2.61 -7.31
CA PHE A 40 -19.58 1.51 -6.45
C PHE A 40 -20.23 0.38 -7.26
N GLU A 41 -21.14 0.72 -8.18
CA GLU A 41 -21.78 -0.26 -9.08
C GLU A 41 -20.78 -0.90 -10.02
N LYS A 42 -19.82 -0.13 -10.55
CA LYS A 42 -18.72 -0.65 -11.37
C LYS A 42 -17.95 -1.73 -10.62
N TRP A 43 -17.60 -1.47 -9.38
CA TRP A 43 -16.86 -2.40 -8.56
C TRP A 43 -17.65 -3.67 -8.27
N SER A 44 -18.91 -3.54 -7.87
CA SER A 44 -19.80 -4.66 -7.63
C SER A 44 -19.97 -5.56 -8.87
N ARG A 45 -20.23 -4.95 -10.02
CA ARG A 45 -20.39 -5.67 -11.29
C ARG A 45 -19.12 -6.38 -11.74
N LEU A 46 -17.98 -5.70 -11.62
CA LEU A 46 -16.68 -6.29 -11.94
C LEU A 46 -16.40 -7.53 -11.07
N LEU A 47 -16.66 -7.46 -9.77
CA LEU A 47 -16.46 -8.60 -8.87
C LEU A 47 -17.43 -9.74 -9.17
N GLU A 48 -18.67 -9.42 -9.53
CA GLU A 48 -19.67 -10.41 -9.93
C GLU A 48 -19.26 -11.13 -11.22
N ASP A 49 -18.83 -10.41 -12.24
CA ASP A 49 -18.39 -10.97 -13.53
C ASP A 49 -17.10 -11.78 -13.39
N MET A 50 -16.20 -11.36 -12.48
CA MET A 50 -14.95 -12.06 -12.18
C MET A 50 -15.13 -13.19 -11.16
N ARG A 51 -16.34 -13.45 -10.70
CA ARG A 51 -16.63 -14.55 -9.77
C ARG A 51 -16.23 -15.89 -10.40
N GLY A 52 -15.29 -16.58 -9.73
CA GLY A 52 -14.72 -17.83 -10.23
C GLY A 52 -13.43 -17.67 -11.04
N ASN A 53 -13.02 -16.46 -11.41
CA ASN A 53 -11.74 -16.19 -12.04
C ASN A 53 -10.64 -16.03 -10.98
N SER A 54 -10.02 -17.14 -10.58
CA SER A 54 -8.96 -17.14 -9.56
C SER A 54 -7.75 -16.28 -9.95
N TRP A 55 -7.41 -16.18 -11.23
CA TRP A 55 -6.29 -15.37 -11.71
C TRP A 55 -6.50 -13.87 -11.49
N PHE A 56 -7.73 -13.40 -11.67
CA PHE A 56 -8.08 -12.02 -11.35
C PHE A 56 -7.79 -11.69 -9.88
N PHE A 57 -8.24 -12.54 -8.97
CA PHE A 57 -8.03 -12.33 -7.53
C PHE A 57 -6.57 -12.48 -7.10
N VAL A 58 -5.80 -13.37 -7.74
CA VAL A 58 -4.35 -13.48 -7.51
C VAL A 58 -3.64 -12.20 -7.97
N ALA A 59 -3.95 -11.69 -9.16
CA ALA A 59 -3.37 -10.46 -9.68
C ALA A 59 -3.77 -9.24 -8.82
N LEU A 60 -5.01 -9.20 -8.33
CA LEU A 60 -5.46 -8.17 -7.40
C LEU A 60 -4.69 -8.23 -6.07
N LEU A 61 -4.45 -9.44 -5.56
CA LEU A 61 -3.66 -9.65 -4.34
C LEU A 61 -2.21 -9.18 -4.50
N ILE A 62 -1.57 -9.52 -5.63
CA ILE A 62 -0.21 -9.06 -5.96
C ILE A 62 -0.18 -7.53 -6.08
N SER A 63 -1.12 -6.94 -6.81
CA SER A 63 -1.22 -5.47 -6.97
C SER A 63 -1.39 -4.78 -5.62
N THR A 64 -2.19 -5.34 -4.72
CA THR A 64 -2.39 -4.81 -3.37
C THR A 64 -1.14 -4.93 -2.50
N GLY A 65 -0.38 -6.02 -2.62
CA GLY A 65 0.90 -6.19 -1.95
C GLY A 65 1.93 -5.14 -2.41
N VAL A 66 2.08 -4.96 -3.72
CA VAL A 66 2.94 -3.91 -4.30
C VAL A 66 2.49 -2.52 -3.85
N ALA A 67 1.19 -2.24 -3.90
CA ALA A 67 0.61 -0.98 -3.46
C ALA A 67 0.89 -0.70 -1.98
N SER A 68 0.74 -1.71 -1.13
CA SER A 68 1.02 -1.63 0.31
C SER A 68 2.50 -1.33 0.58
N THR A 69 3.41 -1.98 -0.15
CA THR A 69 4.86 -1.73 -0.04
C THR A 69 5.20 -0.30 -0.46
N ILE A 70 4.76 0.14 -1.64
CA ILE A 70 5.11 1.45 -2.19
C ILE A 70 4.42 2.57 -1.38
N GLY A 71 3.18 2.38 -0.96
CA GLY A 71 2.49 3.29 -0.05
C GLY A 71 3.21 3.45 1.29
N GLY A 72 3.68 2.33 1.87
CA GLY A 72 4.51 2.30 3.06
C GLY A 72 5.85 3.02 2.88
N ILE A 73 6.54 2.79 1.75
CA ILE A 73 7.78 3.49 1.36
C ILE A 73 7.52 5.01 1.27
N THR A 74 6.48 5.41 0.55
CA THR A 74 6.13 6.82 0.33
C THR A 74 5.90 7.53 1.66
N THR A 75 5.11 6.94 2.55
CA THR A 75 4.83 7.49 3.87
C THR A 75 6.10 7.57 4.72
N ALA A 76 6.86 6.48 4.82
CA ALA A 76 8.08 6.40 5.60
C ALA A 76 9.17 7.38 5.12
N PHE A 77 9.21 7.68 3.83
CA PHE A 77 10.14 8.65 3.24
C PHE A 77 9.88 10.08 3.74
N ILE A 78 8.62 10.49 3.84
CA ILE A 78 8.23 11.85 4.22
C ILE A 78 8.29 12.06 5.74
N VAL A 79 7.99 11.02 6.52
CA VAL A 79 8.00 11.07 7.99
C VAL A 79 9.43 11.08 8.53
N LYS A 80 9.71 11.97 9.50
CA LYS A 80 11.07 12.08 10.09
C LYS A 80 11.35 11.04 11.18
N LYS A 81 10.35 10.70 12.00
CA LYS A 81 10.48 9.76 13.13
C LYS A 81 9.47 8.63 12.99
N ALA A 82 9.79 7.49 13.58
CA ALA A 82 8.91 6.33 13.61
C ALA A 82 8.45 5.85 12.19
N LYS A 83 9.35 5.85 11.22
CA LYS A 83 9.09 5.55 9.80
C LYS A 83 8.32 4.25 9.60
N VAL A 84 8.75 3.18 10.26
CA VAL A 84 8.12 1.85 10.20
C VAL A 84 6.70 1.89 10.77
N ALA A 85 6.47 2.60 11.88
CA ALA A 85 5.14 2.70 12.48
C ALA A 85 4.13 3.37 11.54
N TYR A 86 4.54 4.43 10.83
CA TYR A 86 3.68 5.08 9.84
C TYR A 86 3.45 4.24 8.58
N ALA A 87 4.43 3.44 8.17
CA ALA A 87 4.24 2.48 7.08
C ALA A 87 3.23 1.38 7.48
N ILE A 88 3.35 0.85 8.70
CA ILE A 88 2.40 -0.12 9.26
C ILE A 88 0.98 0.48 9.35
N LEU A 89 0.86 1.76 9.70
CA LEU A 89 -0.43 2.46 9.70
C LEU A 89 -1.09 2.46 8.33
N ILE A 90 -0.31 2.64 7.23
CA ILE A 90 -0.83 2.48 5.87
C ILE A 90 -1.38 1.07 5.65
N GLY A 91 -0.60 0.05 6.02
CA GLY A 91 -1.05 -1.35 5.92
C GLY A 91 -2.34 -1.60 6.70
N PHE A 92 -2.45 -1.02 7.90
CA PHE A 92 -3.66 -1.15 8.72
C PHE A 92 -4.89 -0.51 8.07
N ILE A 93 -4.73 0.70 7.50
CA ILE A 93 -5.82 1.39 6.79
C ILE A 93 -6.23 0.61 5.53
N LEU A 94 -5.26 0.15 4.73
CA LEU A 94 -5.55 -0.65 3.54
C LEU A 94 -6.24 -1.98 3.90
N LEU A 95 -5.81 -2.63 4.97
CA LEU A 95 -6.44 -3.85 5.45
C LEU A 95 -7.88 -3.59 5.92
N PHE A 96 -8.12 -2.50 6.64
CA PHE A 96 -9.45 -2.10 7.06
C PHE A 96 -10.38 -1.87 5.85
N LEU A 97 -9.89 -1.17 4.82
CA LEU A 97 -10.64 -0.97 3.57
C LEU A 97 -10.91 -2.30 2.85
N ALA A 98 -9.93 -3.20 2.81
CA ALA A 98 -10.09 -4.52 2.22
C ALA A 98 -11.12 -5.38 2.97
N VAL A 99 -11.16 -5.30 4.30
CA VAL A 99 -12.19 -5.98 5.11
C VAL A 99 -13.58 -5.42 4.82
N LEU A 100 -13.70 -4.10 4.72
CA LEU A 100 -14.97 -3.47 4.32
C LEU A 100 -15.41 -3.95 2.93
N ASP A 101 -14.48 -4.00 1.96
CA ASP A 101 -14.75 -4.49 0.62
C ASP A 101 -15.25 -5.94 0.64
N ILE A 102 -14.62 -6.82 1.38
CA ILE A 102 -15.04 -8.22 1.55
C ILE A 102 -16.42 -8.34 2.20
N VAL A 103 -16.72 -7.49 3.18
CA VAL A 103 -18.01 -7.51 3.89
C VAL A 103 -19.14 -6.98 3.02
N PHE A 104 -18.91 -5.91 2.27
CA PHE A 104 -19.92 -5.31 1.40
C PHE A 104 -20.15 -6.11 0.11
N PHE A 105 -19.10 -6.75 -0.42
CA PHE A 105 -19.14 -7.50 -1.66
C PHE A 105 -18.77 -8.97 -1.40
N GLY A 106 -19.76 -9.82 -1.23
CA GLY A 106 -19.58 -11.25 -0.93
C GLY A 106 -19.05 -12.12 -2.08
N TYR A 107 -18.42 -11.53 -3.11
CA TYR A 107 -17.95 -12.24 -4.32
C TYR A 107 -16.51 -12.76 -4.20
N HIS A 108 -15.81 -12.40 -3.14
CA HIS A 108 -14.41 -12.74 -2.95
C HIS A 108 -14.19 -14.21 -2.55
N PRO A 109 -13.30 -14.95 -3.22
CA PRO A 109 -12.97 -16.33 -2.84
C PRO A 109 -12.21 -16.35 -1.51
N THR A 110 -12.35 -17.45 -0.76
CA THR A 110 -11.76 -17.60 0.59
C THR A 110 -10.23 -17.44 0.58
N PHE A 111 -9.54 -17.94 -0.46
CA PHE A 111 -8.08 -17.79 -0.55
C PHE A 111 -7.65 -16.32 -0.64
N TYR A 112 -8.44 -15.47 -1.34
CA TYR A 112 -8.20 -14.04 -1.44
C TYR A 112 -8.38 -13.35 -0.09
N GLN A 113 -9.46 -13.67 0.63
CA GLN A 113 -9.72 -13.12 1.96
C GLN A 113 -8.55 -13.39 2.91
N ILE A 114 -8.07 -14.64 2.98
CA ILE A 114 -6.93 -15.01 3.82
C ILE A 114 -5.64 -14.34 3.31
N GLY A 115 -5.43 -14.36 1.99
CA GLY A 115 -4.25 -13.79 1.34
C GLY A 115 -4.10 -12.29 1.61
N MET A 116 -5.18 -11.52 1.68
CA MET A 116 -5.15 -10.08 1.98
C MET A 116 -4.51 -9.80 3.34
N PHE A 117 -4.88 -10.55 4.38
CA PHE A 117 -4.28 -10.41 5.70
C PHE A 117 -2.78 -10.70 5.69
N LEU A 118 -2.38 -11.77 5.00
CA LEU A 118 -0.99 -12.19 4.92
C LEU A 118 -0.13 -11.29 4.02
N THR A 119 -0.75 -10.54 3.12
CA THR A 119 -0.05 -9.71 2.14
C THR A 119 0.08 -8.26 2.60
N ILE A 120 -1.02 -7.60 2.95
CA ILE A 120 -1.02 -6.15 3.18
C ILE A 120 -0.10 -5.77 4.34
N PHE A 121 -0.22 -6.43 5.46
CA PHE A 121 0.49 -6.06 6.68
C PHE A 121 2.03 -6.28 6.58
N PRO A 122 2.54 -7.47 6.21
CA PRO A 122 3.97 -7.67 6.05
C PRO A 122 4.60 -6.79 4.96
N PHE A 123 3.90 -6.58 3.86
CA PHE A 123 4.42 -5.79 2.75
C PHE A 123 4.53 -4.29 3.10
N SER A 124 3.59 -3.72 3.85
CA SER A 124 3.70 -2.35 4.34
C SER A 124 4.85 -2.18 5.34
N TRP A 125 5.04 -3.18 6.23
CA TRP A 125 6.17 -3.21 7.15
C TRP A 125 7.51 -3.26 6.42
N VAL A 126 7.65 -4.12 5.41
CA VAL A 126 8.85 -4.20 4.54
C VAL A 126 9.12 -2.84 3.89
N GLY A 127 8.10 -2.18 3.34
CA GLY A 127 8.24 -0.84 2.77
C GLY A 127 8.82 0.19 3.76
N GLY A 128 8.30 0.19 4.98
CA GLY A 128 8.81 1.05 6.06
C GLY A 128 10.23 0.71 6.47
N LYS A 129 10.55 -0.58 6.55
CA LYS A 129 11.88 -1.07 6.96
C LYS A 129 12.96 -0.73 5.95
N ILE A 130 12.68 -0.82 4.67
CA ILE A 130 13.59 -0.42 3.60
C ILE A 130 14.03 1.05 3.80
N ILE A 131 13.09 1.95 4.02
CA ILE A 131 13.38 3.36 4.20
C ILE A 131 14.14 3.64 5.51
N GLU A 132 13.78 2.96 6.60
CA GLU A 132 14.50 3.08 7.88
C GLU A 132 15.97 2.71 7.72
N VAL A 133 16.28 1.58 7.09
CA VAL A 133 17.65 1.11 6.86
C VAL A 133 18.43 2.09 5.99
N ILE A 134 17.84 2.59 4.89
CA ILE A 134 18.50 3.57 4.01
C ILE A 134 18.86 4.85 4.77
N PHE A 135 17.96 5.36 5.61
CA PHE A 135 18.23 6.58 6.37
C PHE A 135 19.28 6.37 7.46
N ASN A 136 19.25 5.26 8.18
CA ASN A 136 20.25 4.94 9.20
C ASN A 136 21.66 4.84 8.59
N GLN A 137 21.81 4.19 7.44
CA GLN A 137 23.10 4.10 6.75
C GLN A 137 23.61 5.48 6.30
N ARG A 138 22.73 6.37 5.85
CA ARG A 138 23.13 7.75 5.50
C ARG A 138 23.58 8.55 6.72
N GLU A 139 22.91 8.43 7.83
CA GLU A 139 23.30 9.09 9.07
C GLU A 139 24.66 8.61 9.59
N GLU A 140 24.91 7.30 9.59
CA GLU A 140 26.20 6.74 9.97
C GLU A 140 27.33 7.23 9.07
N LYS A 141 27.11 7.27 7.77
CA LYS A 141 28.09 7.78 6.81
C LYS A 141 28.43 9.25 7.09
N ASN A 142 27.42 10.06 7.35
CA ASN A 142 27.61 11.48 7.64
C ASN A 142 28.37 11.69 8.96
N ARG A 143 28.08 10.89 10.01
CA ARG A 143 28.83 10.94 11.29
C ARG A 143 30.32 10.61 11.09
N LYS A 144 30.63 9.56 10.31
CA LYS A 144 32.01 9.18 10.01
C LYS A 144 32.76 10.29 9.27
N ILE A 145 32.13 10.98 8.32
CA ILE A 145 32.73 12.09 7.58
C ILE A 145 33.02 13.28 8.52
N GLN A 146 32.10 13.59 9.42
CA GLN A 146 32.29 14.66 10.39
C GLN A 146 33.40 14.35 11.39
N SER A 147 33.47 13.13 11.91
CA SER A 147 34.55 12.69 12.81
C SER A 147 35.94 12.84 12.18
N ASN A 148 36.07 12.43 10.91
CA ASN A 148 37.36 12.55 10.20
C ASN A 148 37.76 14.01 9.90
N LYS A 149 36.80 14.95 9.82
CA LYS A 149 37.09 16.38 9.64
C LYS A 149 37.61 17.06 10.91
N HIS A 150 37.27 16.56 12.09
CA HIS A 150 37.74 17.12 13.38
C HIS A 150 39.08 16.54 13.84
N GLN A 151 39.57 15.49 13.15
CA GLN A 151 40.88 14.88 13.43
C GLN A 151 42.02 15.41 12.55
N LYS A 152 41.73 16.29 11.60
CA LYS A 152 42.69 17.02 10.77
C LYS A 152 42.80 18.48 11.22
#